data_a6d6297e23128f3e49ddc0fd7b757bf6
#
_entry.id   a6d6297e23128f3e49ddc0fd7b757bf6
#
_cell.length_a   1.000
_cell.length_b   1.000
_cell.length_c   1.000
_cell.angle_alpha   90.00
_cell.angle_beta   90.00
_cell.angle_gamma   90.00
#
_symmetry.space_group_name_H-M   'P 1'
#
loop_
_entity.id
_entity.type
_entity.pdbx_description
1 polymer ?
#
loop_
_entity_poly.entity_id
_entity_poly.type
_entity_poly.pdbx_seq_one_letter_code
_entity_poly.pdbx_strand_id
1 'polypeptide(L)'
;MLARKKGEMGTERGKKERPYNNKRKEEERGKKHGDGGMEKGRGKRLDPMSVGYFRRVSERLGEEFSSEEEKALFVSNVFSEVRGQALPLATDPTGSFALQRLLPLATPTQVCRLLKGLREEGEEEGSGFKTAACQRCGAHVIETALRQTRRLLQDTGGSGMEEDSEEGDGDAEDCGAVEDHVLGLASEVTEKLLDYSRDTHGTFVVRTLIHVLGGLETRSQVQTGRGFKKPAPKAPEFSEFEVPESFKGALERLADKLLEHVTVFLTHSTASPVFQICMQVFHRQCPELCQRLGQGMLGYLTSLNPGAGSSPLLVFLKDQTSSRLLEKMVELSQKPLFRSLYKDHFRGQLVTLALHPIANFPVQRLLAAVPNQKLFVKIFDELSEGLEAILAAGHMGVIVQLAESCVKHGERQRELLQCLLQAFHCADPPSRKLSCAPLFLTLLAHEVYYQPEKPGGDVEQSQKPLSGLVYHGSCLVQSLLRFSDNSALLHSLRSLPASDLLILASDQSGSHVMEVLMTSLSDKGRDRLFKKLKGHYVQLSCSKHGSRVLDKLWSAAALGSRRAIAEELGELSLSLSLSQ
;
A
#
# COMPACT_ATOMS: atom_id res chain seq x y z
N MET A 1 16.22 -41.30 -25.90
CA MET A 1 16.69 -42.49 -25.16
C MET A 1 16.33 -42.35 -23.72
N LEU A 2 15.60 -43.30 -23.26
CA LEU A 2 15.23 -43.97 -22.01
C LEU A 2 14.31 -43.15 -21.11
N ALA A 3 13.05 -43.41 -21.06
CA ALA A 3 12.22 -44.62 -20.77
C ALA A 3 11.88 -44.74 -19.26
N ARG A 4 10.61 -44.44 -18.98
CA ARG A 4 9.57 -45.25 -18.27
C ARG A 4 9.84 -45.73 -16.84
N LYS A 5 8.90 -45.37 -15.92
CA LYS A 5 8.04 -46.39 -15.31
C LYS A 5 6.75 -45.78 -14.74
N LYS A 6 5.66 -46.44 -15.15
CA LYS A 6 4.28 -46.33 -14.66
C LYS A 6 4.13 -47.04 -13.31
N GLY A 7 3.14 -46.65 -12.53
CA GLY A 7 2.53 -47.43 -11.48
C GLY A 7 1.14 -46.88 -11.15
N GLU A 8 0.13 -47.55 -11.65
CA GLU A 8 -1.31 -47.33 -11.44
C GLU A 8 -1.80 -48.02 -10.15
N MET A 9 -3.01 -47.58 -9.78
CA MET A 9 -4.06 -48.19 -8.93
C MET A 9 -4.18 -47.50 -7.57
N GLY A 10 -5.34 -47.12 -7.07
CA GLY A 10 -6.73 -47.41 -7.39
C GLY A 10 -7.63 -46.67 -6.40
N THR A 11 -8.84 -46.52 -6.77
CA THR A 11 -10.01 -45.95 -6.12
C THR A 11 -10.26 -46.38 -4.68
N GLU A 12 -10.74 -45.46 -3.79
CA GLU A 12 -12.04 -45.66 -3.14
C GLU A 12 -12.50 -44.45 -2.28
N ARG A 13 -13.80 -44.22 -2.31
CA ARG A 13 -14.55 -43.20 -1.59
C ARG A 13 -14.64 -43.55 -0.10
N GLY A 14 -14.50 -42.56 0.76
CA GLY A 14 -14.85 -42.68 2.17
C GLY A 14 -15.05 -41.32 2.85
N LYS A 15 -16.29 -40.87 2.95
CA LYS A 15 -16.72 -39.83 3.90
C LYS A 15 -16.40 -40.32 5.32
N LYS A 16 -15.68 -39.53 6.11
CA LYS A 16 -15.73 -39.65 7.56
C LYS A 16 -15.59 -38.27 8.22
N GLU A 17 -16.54 -38.03 9.08
CA GLU A 17 -16.74 -36.91 9.98
C GLU A 17 -15.52 -36.68 10.91
N ARG A 18 -15.26 -35.43 11.24
CA ARG A 18 -14.26 -35.05 12.24
C ARG A 18 -14.94 -34.94 13.60
N PRO A 19 -14.49 -35.64 14.65
CA PRO A 19 -14.84 -35.29 16.01
C PRO A 19 -13.86 -34.25 16.56
N TYR A 20 -14.44 -33.31 17.23
CA TYR A 20 -13.86 -32.34 18.16
C TYR A 20 -12.97 -33.03 19.20
N ASN A 21 -11.70 -32.67 19.27
CA ASN A 21 -10.87 -33.07 20.43
C ASN A 21 -9.93 -31.92 20.83
N ASN A 22 -10.43 -31.07 21.73
CA ASN A 22 -9.79 -29.90 22.29
C ASN A 22 -9.44 -30.10 23.76
N LYS A 23 -8.73 -31.22 24.09
CA LYS A 23 -8.35 -31.53 25.49
C LYS A 23 -6.96 -32.13 25.67
N ARG A 24 -5.99 -31.86 24.79
CA ARG A 24 -4.63 -32.43 24.98
C ARG A 24 -3.47 -31.49 24.68
N LYS A 25 -3.61 -30.21 24.96
CA LYS A 25 -2.51 -29.22 24.83
C LYS A 25 -2.17 -28.44 26.11
N GLU A 26 -2.71 -28.82 27.25
CA GLU A 26 -2.38 -28.15 28.53
C GLU A 26 -1.38 -28.92 29.42
N GLU A 27 -1.04 -30.17 29.13
CA GLU A 27 -0.17 -30.97 30.01
C GLU A 27 1.31 -31.09 29.58
N GLU A 28 1.74 -30.53 28.43
CA GLU A 28 3.16 -30.59 28.00
C GLU A 28 3.96 -29.29 28.21
N ARG A 29 3.47 -28.33 29.00
CA ARG A 29 4.21 -27.10 29.36
C ARG A 29 4.92 -27.12 30.71
N GLY A 30 5.03 -28.25 31.32
CA GLY A 30 5.77 -28.43 32.58
C GLY A 30 6.93 -29.41 32.42
N LYS A 31 8.11 -28.95 31.98
CA LYS A 31 9.47 -29.40 32.30
C LYS A 31 10.43 -29.22 31.11
N LYS A 32 11.07 -28.10 31.04
CA LYS A 32 12.46 -27.98 30.57
C LYS A 32 13.14 -26.90 31.41
N HIS A 33 13.78 -27.34 32.46
CA HIS A 33 14.83 -26.60 33.16
C HIS A 33 16.16 -26.86 32.45
N GLY A 34 16.95 -25.78 32.28
CA GLY A 34 18.41 -25.81 32.16
C GLY A 34 18.91 -25.62 30.74
N ASP A 35 19.24 -24.38 30.36
CA ASP A 35 20.62 -24.03 30.07
C ASP A 35 20.75 -22.51 29.89
N GLY A 36 21.87 -21.94 30.37
CA GLY A 36 22.10 -20.52 30.49
C GLY A 36 22.20 -19.77 29.15
N GLY A 37 21.15 -19.02 28.85
CA GLY A 37 21.15 -18.00 27.82
C GLY A 37 20.96 -16.65 28.49
N MET A 38 21.89 -15.72 28.28
CA MET A 38 21.91 -14.34 28.75
C MET A 38 20.51 -13.72 28.81
N GLU A 39 20.03 -13.43 30.03
CA GLU A 39 18.84 -12.60 30.27
C GLU A 39 19.12 -11.16 29.81
N LYS A 40 18.74 -10.83 28.58
CA LYS A 40 18.64 -9.44 28.14
C LYS A 40 17.44 -8.80 28.81
N GLY A 41 17.70 -7.87 29.77
CA GLY A 41 16.87 -6.77 30.22
C GLY A 41 15.36 -7.04 30.26
N ARG A 42 14.84 -7.80 31.23
CA ARG A 42 13.44 -7.76 31.62
C ARG A 42 13.25 -6.51 32.49
N GLY A 43 12.74 -5.41 31.89
CA GLY A 43 12.29 -4.25 32.64
C GLY A 43 11.36 -4.66 33.80
N LYS A 44 11.31 -3.87 34.87
CA LYS A 44 10.44 -4.09 36.05
C LYS A 44 9.02 -4.40 35.56
N ARG A 45 8.49 -5.57 35.90
CA ARG A 45 7.09 -5.90 35.62
C ARG A 45 6.19 -4.98 36.43
N LEU A 46 5.13 -4.50 35.79
CA LEU A 46 4.07 -3.79 36.49
C LEU A 46 3.47 -4.68 37.56
N ASP A 47 3.21 -4.14 38.75
CA ASP A 47 2.63 -4.91 39.85
C ASP A 47 1.16 -5.30 39.52
N PRO A 48 0.64 -6.40 40.12
CA PRO A 48 -0.71 -6.87 39.80
C PRO A 48 -1.83 -5.88 40.17
N MET A 49 -1.63 -5.02 41.17
CA MET A 49 -2.60 -4.01 41.57
C MET A 49 -2.71 -2.92 40.48
N SER A 50 -1.56 -2.41 40.01
CA SER A 50 -1.50 -1.48 38.90
C SER A 50 -2.09 -2.05 37.61
N VAL A 51 -1.82 -3.32 37.27
CA VAL A 51 -2.46 -3.99 36.11
C VAL A 51 -3.98 -4.00 36.28
N GLY A 52 -4.49 -4.30 37.45
CA GLY A 52 -5.93 -4.29 37.77
C GLY A 52 -6.54 -2.89 37.65
N TYR A 53 -5.82 -1.86 38.12
CA TYR A 53 -6.24 -0.47 38.03
C TYR A 53 -6.34 -0.02 36.57
N PHE A 54 -5.29 -0.17 35.75
CA PHE A 54 -5.28 0.27 34.35
C PHE A 54 -6.23 -0.53 33.45
N ARG A 55 -6.60 -1.76 33.84
CA ARG A 55 -7.68 -2.50 33.19
C ARG A 55 -9.03 -1.79 33.39
N ARG A 56 -9.37 -1.43 34.64
CA ARG A 56 -10.58 -0.67 34.96
C ARG A 56 -10.61 0.70 34.30
N VAL A 57 -9.46 1.39 34.24
CA VAL A 57 -9.31 2.65 33.47
C VAL A 57 -9.71 2.45 32.01
N SER A 58 -9.21 1.37 31.38
CA SER A 58 -9.56 1.06 30.00
C SER A 58 -11.04 0.74 29.81
N GLU A 59 -11.66 0.05 30.77
CA GLU A 59 -13.10 -0.24 30.77
C GLU A 59 -13.89 1.07 30.89
N ARG A 60 -13.58 1.92 31.88
CA ARG A 60 -14.26 3.22 32.11
C ARG A 60 -14.16 4.18 30.90
N LEU A 61 -13.03 4.20 30.19
CA LEU A 61 -12.87 4.96 28.94
C LEU A 61 -13.74 4.44 27.78
N GLY A 62 -14.34 3.27 27.92
CA GLY A 62 -15.32 2.71 26.96
C GLY A 62 -16.76 3.08 27.25
N GLU A 63 -17.02 3.69 28.39
CA GLU A 63 -18.35 4.13 28.85
C GLU A 63 -18.55 5.62 28.58
N GLU A 64 -19.81 6.07 28.60
CA GLU A 64 -20.14 7.49 28.52
C GLU A 64 -19.82 8.20 29.85
N PHE A 65 -19.32 9.43 29.76
CA PHE A 65 -19.11 10.34 30.90
C PHE A 65 -20.29 11.30 30.99
N SER A 66 -20.63 11.73 32.23
CA SER A 66 -21.74 12.64 32.46
C SER A 66 -21.47 14.05 31.92
N SER A 67 -20.18 14.46 31.87
CA SER A 67 -19.74 15.73 31.30
C SER A 67 -18.28 15.65 30.81
N GLU A 68 -17.84 16.61 30.00
CA GLU A 68 -16.45 16.70 29.54
C GLU A 68 -15.52 17.07 30.73
N GLU A 69 -15.99 17.82 31.73
CA GLU A 69 -15.23 18.12 32.94
C GLU A 69 -14.96 16.85 33.76
N GLU A 70 -15.96 15.98 33.96
CA GLU A 70 -15.77 14.68 34.62
C GLU A 70 -14.72 13.86 33.92
N LYS A 71 -14.78 13.84 32.58
CA LYS A 71 -13.83 13.11 31.74
C LYS A 71 -12.42 13.69 31.85
N ALA A 72 -12.28 15.02 31.82
CA ALA A 72 -10.99 15.69 31.96
C ALA A 72 -10.37 15.43 33.34
N LEU A 73 -11.17 15.51 34.40
CA LEU A 73 -10.73 15.20 35.76
C LEU A 73 -10.29 13.73 35.91
N PHE A 74 -11.07 12.81 35.33
CA PHE A 74 -10.72 11.38 35.31
C PHE A 74 -9.37 11.17 34.62
N VAL A 75 -9.17 11.75 33.43
CA VAL A 75 -7.90 11.65 32.67
C VAL A 75 -6.74 12.23 33.49
N SER A 76 -6.93 13.40 34.14
CA SER A 76 -5.92 14.04 34.99
C SER A 76 -5.50 13.16 36.17
N ASN A 77 -6.47 12.58 36.88
CA ASN A 77 -6.20 11.67 38.00
C ASN A 77 -5.43 10.42 37.54
N VAL A 78 -5.78 9.86 36.38
CA VAL A 78 -5.05 8.70 35.84
C VAL A 78 -3.61 9.08 35.48
N PHE A 79 -3.36 10.25 34.87
CA PHE A 79 -2.00 10.69 34.57
C PHE A 79 -1.16 10.96 35.82
N SER A 80 -1.77 11.32 36.97
CA SER A 80 -1.07 11.40 38.25
C SER A 80 -0.52 10.05 38.70
N GLU A 81 -1.27 8.97 38.47
CA GLU A 81 -0.84 7.60 38.76
C GLU A 81 0.23 7.05 37.78
N VAL A 82 0.40 7.68 36.62
CA VAL A 82 1.44 7.31 35.64
C VAL A 82 2.83 7.78 36.08
N ARG A 83 2.91 8.81 36.94
CA ARG A 83 4.19 9.37 37.41
C ARG A 83 5.07 8.31 38.09
N GLY A 84 6.37 8.25 37.69
CA GLY A 84 7.37 7.34 38.26
C GLY A 84 7.21 5.87 37.85
N GLN A 85 6.26 5.56 36.95
CA GLN A 85 6.09 4.23 36.36
C GLN A 85 5.76 4.27 34.85
N ALA A 86 6.18 5.31 34.17
CA ALA A 86 5.90 5.51 32.75
C ALA A 86 6.46 4.36 31.88
N LEU A 87 7.70 3.95 32.11
CA LEU A 87 8.37 2.89 31.37
C LEU A 87 7.76 1.48 31.64
N PRO A 88 7.61 1.01 32.89
CA PRO A 88 6.93 -0.26 33.16
C PRO A 88 5.50 -0.29 32.61
N LEU A 89 4.77 0.83 32.70
CA LEU A 89 3.41 0.92 32.21
C LEU A 89 3.34 0.89 30.67
N ALA A 90 4.21 1.61 29.98
CA ALA A 90 4.27 1.61 28.51
C ALA A 90 4.67 0.26 27.95
N THR A 91 5.49 -0.50 28.66
CA THR A 91 5.97 -1.82 28.22
C THR A 91 5.05 -3.00 28.62
N ASP A 92 4.08 -2.76 29.51
CA ASP A 92 3.06 -3.77 29.88
C ASP A 92 1.89 -3.77 28.85
N PRO A 93 1.36 -4.93 28.46
CA PRO A 93 0.24 -5.01 27.51
C PRO A 93 -1.04 -4.28 27.96
N THR A 94 -1.38 -4.31 29.26
CA THR A 94 -2.57 -3.65 29.80
C THR A 94 -2.34 -2.16 29.96
N GLY A 95 -1.18 -1.79 30.51
CA GLY A 95 -0.77 -0.42 30.67
C GLY A 95 -0.65 0.34 29.35
N SER A 96 0.01 -0.26 28.37
CA SER A 96 0.16 0.34 27.04
C SER A 96 -1.18 0.57 26.34
N PHE A 97 -2.12 -0.38 26.50
CA PHE A 97 -3.47 -0.23 25.94
C PHE A 97 -4.24 0.92 26.62
N ALA A 98 -4.13 1.07 27.93
CA ALA A 98 -4.72 2.19 28.64
C ALA A 98 -4.12 3.52 28.20
N LEU A 99 -2.78 3.62 28.13
CA LEU A 99 -2.08 4.83 27.67
C LEU A 99 -2.47 5.24 26.24
N GLN A 100 -2.57 4.27 25.31
CA GLN A 100 -2.98 4.57 23.94
C GLN A 100 -4.40 5.15 23.86
N ARG A 101 -5.29 4.82 24.79
CA ARG A 101 -6.65 5.37 24.88
C ARG A 101 -6.71 6.73 25.59
N LEU A 102 -5.79 6.97 26.53
CA LEU A 102 -5.69 8.22 27.28
C LEU A 102 -5.03 9.34 26.46
N LEU A 103 -3.99 9.04 25.70
CA LEU A 103 -3.19 10.01 24.97
C LEU A 103 -4.00 10.94 24.04
N PRO A 104 -5.03 10.48 23.29
CA PRO A 104 -5.87 11.39 22.52
C PRO A 104 -6.69 12.39 23.35
N LEU A 105 -6.83 12.15 24.64
CA LEU A 105 -7.57 12.98 25.61
C LEU A 105 -6.65 13.82 26.48
N ALA A 106 -5.34 13.57 26.43
CA ALA A 106 -4.34 14.18 27.30
C ALA A 106 -4.06 15.64 26.92
N THR A 107 -3.73 16.46 27.93
CA THR A 107 -3.22 17.82 27.74
C THR A 107 -1.78 17.80 27.23
N PRO A 108 -1.26 18.94 26.66
CA PRO A 108 0.14 19.05 26.27
C PRO A 108 1.10 18.67 27.38
N THR A 109 0.88 19.22 28.59
CA THR A 109 1.70 18.94 29.77
C THR A 109 1.73 17.47 30.14
N GLN A 110 0.60 16.74 30.06
CA GLN A 110 0.52 15.32 30.39
C GLN A 110 1.30 14.48 29.39
N VAL A 111 1.22 14.79 28.09
CA VAL A 111 1.98 14.08 27.06
C VAL A 111 3.48 14.33 27.22
N CYS A 112 3.89 15.58 27.45
CA CYS A 112 5.28 15.95 27.67
C CYS A 112 5.87 15.25 28.91
N ARG A 113 5.13 15.22 30.04
CA ARG A 113 5.54 14.49 31.24
C ARG A 113 5.70 12.97 30.99
N LEU A 114 4.80 12.36 30.23
CA LEU A 114 4.94 10.95 29.86
C LEU A 114 6.21 10.71 29.04
N LEU A 115 6.47 11.53 28.01
CA LEU A 115 7.65 11.40 27.17
C LEU A 115 8.94 11.67 27.96
N LYS A 116 8.93 12.64 28.91
CA LYS A 116 10.03 12.89 29.84
C LYS A 116 10.27 11.67 30.74
N GLY A 117 9.22 11.12 31.37
CA GLY A 117 9.32 9.94 32.21
C GLY A 117 9.87 8.71 31.45
N LEU A 118 9.45 8.49 30.20
CA LEU A 118 10.00 7.41 29.36
C LEU A 118 11.50 7.58 29.08
N ARG A 119 12.03 8.81 29.06
CA ARG A 119 13.46 9.06 28.84
C ARG A 119 14.27 8.90 30.12
N GLU A 120 13.74 9.31 31.26
CA GLU A 120 14.43 9.33 32.54
C GLU A 120 14.37 7.98 33.29
N GLU A 121 13.29 7.21 33.12
CA GLU A 121 13.08 5.92 33.77
C GLU A 121 13.84 4.79 33.07
N GLY A 122 15.13 4.68 33.25
CA GLY A 122 15.95 3.57 32.72
C GLY A 122 17.01 3.11 33.72
N GLU A 123 17.59 1.92 33.51
CA GLU A 123 18.69 1.43 34.35
C GLU A 123 19.98 2.25 34.13
N GLU A 124 20.15 2.81 32.93
CA GLU A 124 21.19 3.75 32.55
C GLU A 124 20.55 5.07 32.10
N GLU A 125 21.19 6.18 32.36
CA GLU A 125 20.70 7.51 31.99
C GLU A 125 20.42 7.58 30.48
N GLY A 126 19.20 7.88 30.07
CA GLY A 126 18.75 7.93 28.67
C GLY A 126 18.50 6.57 28.00
N SER A 127 18.46 5.43 28.74
CA SER A 127 18.15 4.12 28.15
C SER A 127 16.66 3.80 28.11
N GLY A 128 15.83 4.50 28.89
CA GLY A 128 14.42 4.23 29.03
C GLY A 128 13.63 4.39 27.73
N PHE A 129 13.85 5.48 27.01
CA PHE A 129 13.20 5.72 25.71
C PHE A 129 13.54 4.62 24.69
N LYS A 130 14.83 4.23 24.58
CA LYS A 130 15.25 3.15 23.70
C LYS A 130 14.58 1.83 24.08
N THR A 131 14.51 1.53 25.38
CA THR A 131 13.85 0.31 25.88
C THR A 131 12.37 0.28 25.50
N ALA A 132 11.65 1.38 25.66
CA ALA A 132 10.25 1.49 25.28
C ALA A 132 10.08 1.41 23.75
N ALA A 133 10.87 2.16 22.99
CA ALA A 133 10.79 2.24 21.52
C ALA A 133 11.09 0.90 20.82
N CYS A 134 12.00 0.09 21.38
CA CYS A 134 12.38 -1.21 20.83
C CYS A 134 11.52 -2.36 21.38
N GLN A 135 10.48 -2.06 22.15
CA GLN A 135 9.54 -3.04 22.69
C GLN A 135 8.14 -2.81 22.10
N ARG A 136 7.44 -3.89 21.75
CA ARG A 136 6.16 -3.84 21.03
C ARG A 136 5.13 -2.88 21.64
N CYS A 137 4.88 -2.99 22.92
CA CYS A 137 3.87 -2.19 23.62
C CYS A 137 4.32 -0.73 23.74
N GLY A 138 5.57 -0.52 24.15
CA GLY A 138 6.16 0.82 24.29
C GLY A 138 6.23 1.59 22.98
N ALA A 139 6.60 0.91 21.88
CA ALA A 139 6.60 1.53 20.56
C ALA A 139 5.21 2.10 20.20
N HIS A 140 4.13 1.35 20.45
CA HIS A 140 2.77 1.84 20.18
C HIS A 140 2.36 3.03 21.05
N VAL A 141 2.81 3.07 22.31
CA VAL A 141 2.58 4.23 23.18
C VAL A 141 3.30 5.46 22.63
N ILE A 142 4.59 5.33 22.30
CA ILE A 142 5.39 6.43 21.75
C ILE A 142 4.82 6.91 20.40
N GLU A 143 4.48 6.00 19.48
CA GLU A 143 3.85 6.37 18.22
C GLU A 143 2.52 7.13 18.46
N THR A 144 1.72 6.69 19.43
CA THR A 144 0.45 7.35 19.75
C THR A 144 0.68 8.75 20.33
N ALA A 145 1.67 8.90 21.22
CA ALA A 145 2.06 10.21 21.77
C ALA A 145 2.55 11.17 20.67
N LEU A 146 3.45 10.71 19.80
CA LEU A 146 3.95 11.49 18.67
C LEU A 146 2.85 11.94 17.71
N ARG A 147 1.83 11.12 17.46
CA ARG A 147 0.69 11.49 16.62
C ARG A 147 -0.19 12.58 17.23
N GLN A 148 -0.09 12.85 18.55
CA GLN A 148 -0.79 13.98 19.17
C GLN A 148 -0.12 15.33 18.88
N THR A 149 1.12 15.37 18.41
CA THR A 149 1.90 16.61 18.19
C THR A 149 1.11 17.65 17.39
N ARG A 150 0.41 17.25 16.32
CA ARG A 150 -0.45 18.17 15.54
C ARG A 150 -1.47 18.90 16.41
N ARG A 151 -2.25 18.15 17.20
CA ARG A 151 -3.27 18.72 18.08
C ARG A 151 -2.63 19.61 19.15
N LEU A 152 -1.54 19.13 19.77
CA LEU A 152 -0.87 19.81 20.85
C LEU A 152 -0.20 21.13 20.43
N LEU A 153 0.34 21.20 19.20
CA LEU A 153 0.88 22.44 18.63
C LEU A 153 -0.23 23.46 18.31
N GLN A 154 -1.43 23.00 17.95
CA GLN A 154 -2.57 23.88 17.70
C GLN A 154 -3.16 24.44 19.01
N ASP A 155 -3.23 23.62 20.05
CA ASP A 155 -3.75 24.01 21.37
C ASP A 155 -2.86 25.08 22.04
N THR A 156 -1.53 25.05 21.84
CA THR A 156 -0.60 26.06 22.37
C THR A 156 -0.65 27.42 21.64
N GLY A 157 -1.11 27.44 20.39
CA GLY A 157 -1.25 28.66 19.58
C GLY A 157 -2.52 29.49 19.87
N GLY A 158 -3.47 28.95 20.63
CA GLY A 158 -4.78 29.55 20.88
C GLY A 158 -5.01 30.15 22.27
N SER A 159 -4.19 29.88 23.25
CA SER A 159 -4.40 30.38 24.62
C SER A 159 -3.44 31.53 25.00
N GLY A 160 -3.75 32.72 24.51
CA GLY A 160 -3.32 33.96 25.12
C GLY A 160 -4.31 34.38 26.22
N MET A 161 -4.70 33.49 27.11
CA MET A 161 -5.38 33.82 28.37
C MET A 161 -4.60 33.14 29.49
N GLU A 162 -3.86 33.96 30.24
CA GLU A 162 -3.40 33.66 31.57
C GLU A 162 -4.64 33.34 32.42
N GLU A 163 -4.91 32.06 32.67
CA GLU A 163 -5.77 31.71 33.79
C GLU A 163 -4.91 31.73 35.05
N ASP A 164 -5.01 32.84 35.76
CA ASP A 164 -4.72 32.92 37.19
C ASP A 164 -5.56 31.87 37.94
N SER A 165 -5.00 30.71 38.14
CA SER A 165 -5.45 29.75 39.15
C SER A 165 -4.36 29.67 40.22
N GLU A 166 -4.42 30.65 41.16
CA GLU A 166 -3.90 30.43 42.48
C GLU A 166 -4.62 29.24 43.11
N GLU A 167 -3.90 28.14 43.31
CA GLU A 167 -3.85 27.31 44.54
C GLU A 167 -3.21 25.96 44.27
N GLY A 168 -2.05 25.70 44.90
CA GLY A 168 -1.68 24.45 45.53
C GLY A 168 -1.08 23.33 44.63
N ASP A 169 0.16 23.37 44.41
CA ASP A 169 1.14 22.35 44.82
C ASP A 169 2.50 22.69 44.20
N GLY A 170 3.51 22.76 45.02
CA GLY A 170 4.84 23.29 44.66
C GLY A 170 5.70 22.37 43.75
N ASP A 171 5.21 22.03 42.58
CA ASP A 171 5.96 21.38 41.49
C ASP A 171 5.36 21.75 40.11
N ALA A 172 5.23 23.04 39.84
CA ALA A 172 5.16 23.51 38.46
C ALA A 172 6.56 23.38 37.83
N GLU A 173 7.04 22.13 37.69
CA GLU A 173 8.17 21.86 36.79
C GLU A 173 7.76 22.32 35.39
N ASP A 174 8.49 23.30 34.89
CA ASP A 174 8.43 23.77 33.51
C ASP A 174 8.60 22.55 32.58
N CYS A 175 7.49 22.02 32.10
CA CYS A 175 7.49 20.81 31.26
C CYS A 175 8.05 21.08 29.86
N GLY A 176 8.55 22.29 29.58
CA GLY A 176 9.00 22.67 28.24
C GLY A 176 7.89 22.63 27.18
N ALA A 177 8.11 23.24 26.05
CA ALA A 177 7.18 23.17 24.92
C ALA A 177 7.15 21.75 24.30
N VAL A 178 6.02 21.34 23.72
CA VAL A 178 5.89 20.10 22.96
C VAL A 178 6.98 20.00 21.89
N GLU A 179 7.34 21.14 21.30
CA GLU A 179 8.42 21.28 20.32
C GLU A 179 9.75 20.77 20.89
N ASP A 180 10.16 21.21 22.09
CA ASP A 180 11.44 20.83 22.71
C ASP A 180 11.50 19.33 23.01
N HIS A 181 10.39 18.73 23.43
CA HIS A 181 10.32 17.29 23.64
C HIS A 181 10.46 16.51 22.34
N VAL A 182 9.79 16.92 21.27
CA VAL A 182 9.89 16.28 19.95
C VAL A 182 11.30 16.44 19.39
N LEU A 183 11.93 17.61 19.51
CA LEU A 183 13.31 17.85 19.09
C LEU A 183 14.31 17.05 19.92
N GLY A 184 14.09 16.94 21.22
CA GLY A 184 14.91 16.09 22.10
C GLY A 184 14.88 14.62 21.68
N LEU A 185 13.69 14.09 21.36
CA LEU A 185 13.53 12.74 20.81
C LEU A 185 14.17 12.59 19.44
N ALA A 186 14.04 13.61 18.58
CA ALA A 186 14.65 13.59 17.24
C ALA A 186 16.18 13.56 17.33
N SER A 187 16.79 14.29 18.27
CA SER A 187 18.22 14.27 18.53
C SER A 187 18.68 12.87 18.99
N GLU A 188 18.05 12.30 20.00
CA GLU A 188 18.38 10.97 20.53
C GLU A 188 18.25 9.87 19.45
N VAL A 189 17.15 9.90 18.71
CA VAL A 189 16.93 8.94 17.61
C VAL A 189 17.97 9.12 16.50
N THR A 190 18.36 10.36 16.17
CA THR A 190 19.37 10.64 15.12
C THR A 190 20.74 10.15 15.54
N GLU A 191 21.14 10.36 16.80
CA GLU A 191 22.42 9.88 17.33
C GLU A 191 22.54 8.35 17.29
N LYS A 192 21.46 7.65 17.65
CA LYS A 192 21.39 6.17 17.70
C LYS A 192 20.59 5.59 16.53
N LEU A 193 20.58 6.26 15.37
CA LEU A 193 19.68 5.98 14.24
C LEU A 193 19.70 4.51 13.80
N LEU A 194 20.89 3.89 13.74
CA LEU A 194 21.01 2.49 13.32
C LEU A 194 20.38 1.51 14.30
N ASP A 195 20.48 1.79 15.60
CA ASP A 195 19.92 0.92 16.63
C ASP A 195 18.39 0.86 16.52
N TYR A 196 17.74 2.04 16.43
CA TYR A 196 16.30 2.13 16.26
C TYR A 196 15.84 1.59 14.90
N SER A 197 16.57 1.91 13.82
CA SER A 197 16.16 1.53 12.47
C SER A 197 16.26 0.04 12.20
N ARG A 198 17.21 -0.67 12.82
CA ARG A 198 17.38 -2.13 12.70
C ARG A 198 16.43 -2.91 13.58
N ASP A 199 15.91 -2.31 14.65
CA ASP A 199 14.95 -2.96 15.53
C ASP A 199 13.56 -3.06 14.89
N THR A 200 12.87 -4.17 15.15
CA THR A 200 11.57 -4.48 14.54
C THR A 200 10.44 -3.55 14.99
N HIS A 201 10.55 -2.92 16.15
CA HIS A 201 9.59 -1.98 16.71
C HIS A 201 10.11 -0.55 16.63
N GLY A 202 11.37 -0.33 16.95
CA GLY A 202 12.02 0.98 16.89
C GLY A 202 11.91 1.65 15.51
N THR A 203 11.98 0.86 14.43
CA THR A 203 11.82 1.38 13.06
C THR A 203 10.46 2.07 12.83
N PHE A 204 9.38 1.67 13.53
CA PHE A 204 8.06 2.32 13.42
C PHE A 204 8.06 3.66 14.16
N VAL A 205 8.69 3.73 15.32
CA VAL A 205 8.84 4.97 16.08
C VAL A 205 9.62 6.01 15.25
N VAL A 206 10.75 5.62 14.65
CA VAL A 206 11.52 6.50 13.76
C VAL A 206 10.68 7.03 12.60
N ARG A 207 9.93 6.15 11.93
CA ARG A 207 9.06 6.55 10.81
C ARG A 207 7.95 7.50 11.22
N THR A 208 7.33 7.27 12.38
CA THR A 208 6.31 8.16 12.92
C THR A 208 6.90 9.54 13.28
N LEU A 209 8.09 9.55 13.90
CA LEU A 209 8.80 10.79 14.20
C LEU A 209 9.12 11.61 12.92
N ILE A 210 9.58 10.94 11.86
CA ILE A 210 9.87 11.60 10.57
C ILE A 210 8.59 12.22 9.98
N HIS A 211 7.45 11.53 10.05
CA HIS A 211 6.19 12.09 9.60
C HIS A 211 5.81 13.35 10.40
N VAL A 212 5.93 13.28 11.72
CA VAL A 212 5.62 14.41 12.62
C VAL A 212 6.53 15.60 12.35
N LEU A 213 7.84 15.39 12.24
CA LEU A 213 8.80 16.45 11.90
C LEU A 213 8.53 17.09 10.53
N GLY A 214 8.00 16.31 9.60
CA GLY A 214 7.59 16.79 8.28
C GLY A 214 6.16 17.32 8.23
N GLY A 215 5.46 17.47 9.34
CA GLY A 215 4.08 17.96 9.33
C GLY A 215 3.10 17.07 8.59
N LEU A 216 3.33 15.74 8.58
CA LEU A 216 2.49 14.77 7.88
C LEU A 216 1.82 13.82 8.88
N GLU A 217 0.51 13.73 8.80
CA GLU A 217 -0.27 12.73 9.54
C GLU A 217 -0.82 11.67 8.59
N THR A 218 -0.52 10.41 8.89
CA THR A 218 -1.16 9.29 8.20
C THR A 218 -2.58 9.13 8.72
N ARG A 219 -3.59 9.29 7.87
CA ARG A 219 -4.97 8.93 8.23
C ARG A 219 -5.00 7.45 8.61
N SER A 220 -5.10 7.20 9.90
CA SER A 220 -5.36 5.86 10.42
C SER A 220 -6.69 5.39 9.84
N GLN A 221 -6.67 4.34 9.01
CA GLN A 221 -7.91 3.65 8.67
C GLN A 221 -8.40 3.01 9.96
N VAL A 222 -9.38 3.65 10.59
CA VAL A 222 -10.12 3.07 11.73
C VAL A 222 -10.52 1.67 11.31
N GLN A 223 -9.98 0.67 12.00
CA GLN A 223 -10.33 -0.73 11.80
C GLN A 223 -11.75 -0.92 12.33
N THR A 224 -12.74 -0.63 11.50
CA THR A 224 -14.10 -1.08 11.74
C THR A 224 -14.16 -2.59 11.49
N GLY A 225 -14.39 -3.32 12.57
CA GLY A 225 -15.01 -4.64 12.63
C GLY A 225 -14.36 -5.80 11.87
N ARG A 226 -14.19 -6.91 12.56
CA ARG A 226 -13.88 -8.24 12.01
C ARG A 226 -14.90 -8.58 10.90
N GLY A 227 -14.45 -8.66 9.63
CA GLY A 227 -15.29 -9.29 8.61
C GLY A 227 -15.14 -8.85 7.16
N PHE A 228 -14.44 -7.78 6.83
CA PHE A 228 -14.30 -7.36 5.43
C PHE A 228 -12.88 -7.64 4.89
N LYS A 229 -12.82 -8.37 3.75
CA LYS A 229 -11.60 -8.51 2.94
C LYS A 229 -11.11 -7.10 2.60
N LYS A 230 -9.89 -6.76 3.02
CA LYS A 230 -9.26 -5.46 2.77
C LYS A 230 -9.29 -5.14 1.28
N PRO A 231 -9.79 -3.96 0.87
CA PRO A 231 -9.50 -3.45 -0.47
C PRO A 231 -7.99 -3.27 -0.62
N ALA A 232 -7.49 -3.36 -1.86
CA ALA A 232 -6.09 -3.12 -2.16
C ALA A 232 -5.64 -1.79 -1.53
N PRO A 233 -4.44 -1.70 -0.94
CA PRO A 233 -3.99 -0.50 -0.27
C PRO A 233 -3.93 0.65 -1.28
N LYS A 234 -4.88 1.58 -1.17
CA LYS A 234 -4.73 2.91 -1.76
C LYS A 234 -3.49 3.53 -1.11
N ALA A 235 -2.72 4.30 -1.89
CA ALA A 235 -1.63 5.09 -1.34
C ALA A 235 -2.10 5.80 -0.07
N PRO A 236 -1.29 5.83 1.01
CA PRO A 236 -1.71 6.45 2.26
C PRO A 236 -2.07 7.91 1.99
N GLU A 237 -3.29 8.29 2.33
CA GLU A 237 -3.70 9.69 2.32
C GLU A 237 -3.05 10.35 3.53
N PHE A 238 -2.17 11.32 3.26
CA PHE A 238 -1.59 12.17 4.28
C PHE A 238 -2.42 13.45 4.41
N SER A 239 -2.68 13.88 5.64
CA SER A 239 -3.07 15.25 5.93
C SER A 239 -1.84 16.04 6.37
N GLU A 240 -1.70 17.27 5.87
CA GLU A 240 -0.58 18.16 6.19
C GLU A 240 -0.97 19.08 7.35
N PHE A 241 -0.01 19.47 8.19
CA PHE A 241 -0.15 20.45 9.24
C PHE A 241 1.12 21.29 9.37
N GLU A 242 0.96 22.51 9.86
CA GLU A 242 2.09 23.42 10.08
C GLU A 242 2.96 22.93 11.23
N VAL A 243 4.26 23.03 11.04
CA VAL A 243 5.28 22.64 12.03
C VAL A 243 6.28 23.78 12.24
N PRO A 244 6.92 23.86 13.43
CA PRO A 244 7.98 24.82 13.68
C PRO A 244 9.16 24.68 12.72
N GLU A 245 9.82 25.79 12.40
CA GLU A 245 11.01 25.79 11.51
C GLU A 245 12.18 24.96 12.08
N SER A 246 12.26 24.84 13.41
CA SER A 246 13.21 24.00 14.13
C SER A 246 13.17 22.52 13.72
N PHE A 247 11.98 22.01 13.32
CA PHE A 247 11.81 20.64 12.84
C PHE A 247 12.54 20.39 11.52
N LYS A 248 12.65 21.42 10.67
CA LYS A 248 13.43 21.30 9.43
C LYS A 248 14.90 21.06 9.71
N GLY A 249 15.48 21.78 10.69
CA GLY A 249 16.87 21.52 11.13
C GLY A 249 17.08 20.11 11.68
N ALA A 250 16.08 19.52 12.35
CA ALA A 250 16.14 18.12 12.77
C ALA A 250 16.11 17.15 11.57
N LEU A 251 15.29 17.43 10.56
CA LEU A 251 15.25 16.64 9.31
C LEU A 251 16.56 16.74 8.52
N GLU A 252 17.24 17.89 8.53
CA GLU A 252 18.54 18.07 7.89
C GLU A 252 19.62 17.20 8.56
N ARG A 253 19.70 17.23 9.89
CA ARG A 253 20.64 16.36 10.66
C ARG A 253 20.36 14.88 10.42
N LEU A 254 19.07 14.49 10.36
CA LEU A 254 18.68 13.12 10.05
C LEU A 254 19.11 12.71 8.64
N ALA A 255 19.00 13.61 7.65
CA ALA A 255 19.44 13.36 6.28
C ALA A 255 20.94 13.08 6.21
N ASP A 256 21.75 13.85 6.96
CA ASP A 256 23.21 13.62 7.02
C ASP A 256 23.54 12.25 7.61
N LYS A 257 22.88 11.85 8.69
CA LYS A 257 23.05 10.53 9.30
C LYS A 257 22.63 9.38 8.39
N LEU A 258 21.55 9.55 7.62
CA LEU A 258 21.14 8.56 6.62
C LEU A 258 22.20 8.36 5.54
N LEU A 259 22.85 9.45 5.08
CA LEU A 259 23.91 9.40 4.09
C LEU A 259 25.20 8.78 4.62
N GLU A 260 25.56 9.00 5.89
CA GLU A 260 26.68 8.32 6.54
C GLU A 260 26.52 6.79 6.53
N HIS A 261 25.30 6.30 6.56
CA HIS A 261 24.98 4.88 6.72
C HIS A 261 24.18 4.28 5.55
N VAL A 262 24.32 4.82 4.35
CA VAL A 262 23.58 4.39 3.13
C VAL A 262 23.60 2.89 2.93
N THR A 263 24.74 2.24 3.15
CA THR A 263 24.90 0.77 3.00
C THR A 263 23.87 0.00 3.82
N VAL A 264 23.65 0.40 5.07
CA VAL A 264 22.71 -0.27 5.97
C VAL A 264 21.29 -0.10 5.47
N PHE A 265 20.91 1.11 5.07
CA PHE A 265 19.57 1.39 4.57
C PHE A 265 19.28 0.74 3.21
N LEU A 266 20.30 0.50 2.39
CA LEU A 266 20.16 -0.25 1.15
C LEU A 266 19.96 -1.75 1.38
N THR A 267 20.61 -2.34 2.38
CA THR A 267 20.71 -3.80 2.50
C THR A 267 19.89 -4.41 3.63
N HIS A 268 19.58 -3.63 4.67
CA HIS A 268 18.85 -4.14 5.84
C HIS A 268 17.33 -3.94 5.70
N SER A 269 16.58 -5.04 5.64
CA SER A 269 15.13 -5.03 5.35
C SER A 269 14.28 -4.20 6.34
N THR A 270 14.66 -4.15 7.61
CA THR A 270 13.95 -3.38 8.64
C THR A 270 14.31 -1.89 8.61
N ALA A 271 15.57 -1.56 8.29
CA ALA A 271 16.04 -0.18 8.24
C ALA A 271 15.65 0.54 6.94
N SER A 272 15.65 -0.16 5.81
CA SER A 272 15.35 0.41 4.49
C SER A 272 14.06 1.25 4.44
N PRO A 273 12.94 0.85 5.07
CA PRO A 273 11.73 1.68 5.13
C PRO A 273 11.91 3.06 5.77
N VAL A 274 12.87 3.25 6.68
CA VAL A 274 13.15 4.57 7.28
C VAL A 274 13.64 5.54 6.21
N PHE A 275 14.61 5.13 5.40
CA PHE A 275 15.13 5.95 4.30
C PHE A 275 14.03 6.25 3.25
N GLN A 276 13.19 5.25 2.94
CA GLN A 276 12.06 5.43 2.00
C GLN A 276 11.05 6.47 2.51
N ILE A 277 10.73 6.47 3.80
CA ILE A 277 9.83 7.46 4.42
C ILE A 277 10.48 8.84 4.42
N CYS A 278 11.77 8.95 4.76
CA CYS A 278 12.50 10.23 4.66
C CYS A 278 12.40 10.82 3.24
N MET A 279 12.66 10.02 2.21
CA MET A 279 12.52 10.49 0.84
C MET A 279 11.10 10.98 0.52
N GLN A 280 10.06 10.28 1.01
CA GLN A 280 8.67 10.67 0.79
C GLN A 280 8.31 11.99 1.50
N VAL A 281 8.71 12.12 2.76
CA VAL A 281 8.49 13.34 3.55
C VAL A 281 9.25 14.52 2.94
N PHE A 282 10.53 14.32 2.61
CA PHE A 282 11.36 15.37 2.02
C PHE A 282 10.88 15.80 0.64
N HIS A 283 10.40 14.86 -0.18
CA HIS A 283 9.84 15.21 -1.49
C HIS A 283 8.67 16.19 -1.39
N ARG A 284 7.87 16.10 -0.32
CA ARG A 284 6.71 16.97 -0.09
C ARG A 284 7.08 18.28 0.60
N GLN A 285 7.87 18.21 1.66
CA GLN A 285 8.13 19.34 2.57
C GLN A 285 9.47 20.04 2.31
N CYS A 286 10.49 19.29 1.90
CA CYS A 286 11.86 19.78 1.72
C CYS A 286 12.48 19.18 0.44
N PRO A 287 12.02 19.56 -0.78
CA PRO A 287 12.44 18.91 -2.03
C PRO A 287 13.95 18.90 -2.25
N GLU A 288 14.67 19.87 -1.71
CA GLU A 288 16.13 19.95 -1.77
C GLU A 288 16.81 18.83 -0.98
N LEU A 289 16.28 18.49 0.21
CA LEU A 289 16.78 17.36 0.99
C LEU A 289 16.51 16.04 0.29
N CYS A 290 15.35 15.88 -0.35
CA CYS A 290 15.05 14.69 -1.15
C CYS A 290 16.06 14.51 -2.29
N GLN A 291 16.37 15.61 -2.99
CA GLN A 291 17.38 15.59 -4.06
C GLN A 291 18.76 15.27 -3.51
N ARG A 292 19.17 15.85 -2.38
CA ARG A 292 20.44 15.57 -1.70
C ARG A 292 20.58 14.10 -1.32
N LEU A 293 19.53 13.49 -0.75
CA LEU A 293 19.51 12.05 -0.43
C LEU A 293 19.66 11.19 -1.70
N GLY A 294 18.92 11.51 -2.76
CA GLY A 294 18.98 10.78 -4.02
C GLY A 294 20.37 10.87 -4.67
N GLN A 295 20.98 12.06 -4.70
CA GLN A 295 22.32 12.27 -5.23
C GLN A 295 23.39 11.60 -4.38
N GLY A 296 23.30 11.68 -3.05
CA GLY A 296 24.23 11.03 -2.13
C GLY A 296 24.19 9.50 -2.26
N MET A 297 22.99 8.91 -2.34
CA MET A 297 22.83 7.49 -2.58
C MET A 297 23.40 7.06 -3.94
N LEU A 298 23.13 7.82 -5.00
CA LEU A 298 23.67 7.54 -6.33
C LEU A 298 25.20 7.66 -6.34
N GLY A 299 25.76 8.70 -5.70
CA GLY A 299 27.19 8.88 -5.52
C GLY A 299 27.84 7.71 -4.81
N TYR A 300 27.24 7.21 -3.72
CA TYR A 300 27.68 6.01 -3.02
C TYR A 300 27.68 4.78 -3.95
N LEU A 301 26.57 4.52 -4.65
CA LEU A 301 26.47 3.38 -5.57
C LEU A 301 27.51 3.43 -6.70
N THR A 302 27.78 4.63 -7.22
CA THR A 302 28.78 4.82 -8.27
C THR A 302 30.22 4.60 -7.75
N SER A 303 30.48 4.94 -6.48
CA SER A 303 31.80 4.78 -5.85
C SER A 303 32.16 3.31 -5.59
N LEU A 304 31.20 2.40 -5.53
CA LEU A 304 31.42 0.99 -5.20
C LEU A 304 32.26 0.24 -6.28
N ASN A 305 32.21 0.68 -7.55
CA ASN A 305 32.92 -0.01 -8.62
C ASN A 305 33.30 0.94 -9.77
N PRO A 306 34.31 1.82 -9.57
CA PRO A 306 34.65 2.89 -10.52
C PRO A 306 35.27 2.43 -11.85
N GLY A 307 35.53 1.14 -12.04
CA GLY A 307 36.19 0.60 -13.23
C GLY A 307 35.46 -0.53 -13.96
N ALA A 308 34.32 -0.97 -13.49
CA ALA A 308 33.60 -2.07 -14.12
C ALA A 308 32.65 -1.58 -15.23
N GLY A 309 32.63 -2.28 -16.34
CA GLY A 309 31.74 -1.97 -17.48
C GLY A 309 30.23 -2.11 -17.23
N SER A 310 29.83 -2.57 -16.03
CA SER A 310 28.43 -2.65 -15.60
C SER A 310 28.20 -1.82 -14.34
N SER A 311 27.08 -1.09 -14.30
CA SER A 311 26.71 -0.27 -13.15
C SER A 311 26.44 -1.13 -11.91
N PRO A 312 27.03 -0.81 -10.73
CA PRO A 312 26.71 -1.47 -9.46
C PRO A 312 25.22 -1.40 -9.11
N LEU A 313 24.54 -0.36 -9.53
CA LEU A 313 23.09 -0.19 -9.35
C LEU A 313 22.29 -1.41 -9.84
N LEU A 314 22.75 -2.08 -10.91
CA LEU A 314 22.05 -3.26 -11.46
C LEU A 314 21.97 -4.43 -10.48
N VAL A 315 22.95 -4.58 -9.59
CA VAL A 315 22.94 -5.61 -8.55
C VAL A 315 21.87 -5.27 -7.51
N PHE A 316 21.84 -4.03 -7.05
CA PHE A 316 20.88 -3.56 -6.05
C PHE A 316 19.44 -3.53 -6.59
N LEU A 317 19.23 -3.28 -7.89
CA LEU A 317 17.91 -3.37 -8.52
C LEU A 317 17.34 -4.80 -8.52
N LYS A 318 18.19 -5.82 -8.44
CA LYS A 318 17.80 -7.25 -8.43
C LYS A 318 17.64 -7.82 -7.02
N ASP A 319 18.00 -7.09 -5.98
CA ASP A 319 17.84 -7.49 -4.59
C ASP A 319 16.46 -7.05 -4.03
N GLN A 320 15.85 -7.86 -3.18
CA GLN A 320 14.49 -7.65 -2.68
C GLN A 320 14.36 -6.41 -1.77
N THR A 321 15.40 -6.06 -1.02
CA THR A 321 15.38 -4.93 -0.09
C THR A 321 15.75 -3.63 -0.78
N SER A 322 16.89 -3.61 -1.45
CA SER A 322 17.40 -2.40 -2.09
C SER A 322 16.58 -1.96 -3.29
N SER A 323 15.96 -2.89 -4.04
CA SER A 323 15.09 -2.53 -5.16
C SER A 323 13.95 -1.60 -4.74
N ARG A 324 13.33 -1.84 -3.57
CA ARG A 324 12.25 -1.01 -3.03
C ARG A 324 12.69 0.42 -2.71
N LEU A 325 13.89 0.57 -2.16
CA LEU A 325 14.46 1.90 -1.92
C LEU A 325 14.79 2.60 -3.23
N LEU A 326 15.35 1.88 -4.21
CA LEU A 326 15.66 2.39 -5.54
C LEU A 326 14.37 2.73 -6.33
N GLU A 327 13.29 1.96 -6.17
CA GLU A 327 11.97 2.33 -6.69
C GLU A 327 11.53 3.70 -6.18
N LYS A 328 11.69 3.97 -4.86
CA LYS A 328 11.36 5.27 -4.28
C LYS A 328 12.27 6.37 -4.79
N MET A 329 13.56 6.11 -4.94
CA MET A 329 14.49 7.06 -5.52
C MET A 329 14.09 7.45 -6.95
N VAL A 330 13.74 6.47 -7.78
CA VAL A 330 13.28 6.71 -9.17
C VAL A 330 11.96 7.49 -9.18
N GLU A 331 10.99 7.07 -8.36
CA GLU A 331 9.66 7.69 -8.26
C GLU A 331 9.72 9.17 -7.88
N LEU A 332 10.58 9.52 -6.92
CA LEU A 332 10.69 10.85 -6.33
C LEU A 332 11.80 11.71 -6.93
N SER A 333 12.51 11.20 -7.94
CA SER A 333 13.61 11.91 -8.60
C SER A 333 13.13 13.12 -9.38
N GLN A 334 13.78 14.27 -9.18
CA GLN A 334 13.63 15.43 -10.04
C GLN A 334 14.26 15.18 -11.43
N LYS A 335 13.84 15.96 -12.42
CA LYS A 335 14.26 15.78 -13.83
C LYS A 335 15.76 15.58 -14.07
N PRO A 336 16.69 16.34 -13.42
CA PRO A 336 18.12 16.13 -13.61
C PRO A 336 18.60 14.75 -13.11
N LEU A 337 18.22 14.38 -11.88
CA LEU A 337 18.58 13.10 -11.28
C LEU A 337 17.99 11.92 -12.07
N PHE A 338 16.71 12.04 -12.49
CA PHE A 338 16.07 11.02 -13.33
C PHE A 338 16.83 10.78 -14.64
N ARG A 339 17.28 11.88 -15.30
CA ARG A 339 18.04 11.76 -16.56
C ARG A 339 19.39 11.06 -16.36
N SER A 340 20.11 11.38 -15.27
CA SER A 340 21.35 10.71 -14.92
C SER A 340 21.13 9.22 -14.63
N LEU A 341 20.14 8.89 -13.79
CA LEU A 341 19.75 7.51 -13.49
C LEU A 341 19.49 6.71 -14.78
N TYR A 342 18.63 7.24 -15.65
CA TYR A 342 18.32 6.55 -16.91
C TYR A 342 19.58 6.39 -17.78
N LYS A 343 20.29 7.48 -18.06
CA LYS A 343 21.41 7.49 -19.01
C LYS A 343 22.56 6.60 -18.57
N ASP A 344 22.89 6.65 -17.28
CA ASP A 344 24.11 6.08 -16.76
C ASP A 344 23.91 4.64 -16.22
N HIS A 345 22.65 4.25 -15.93
CA HIS A 345 22.37 2.97 -15.26
C HIS A 345 21.30 2.09 -15.92
N PHE A 346 20.26 2.67 -16.52
CA PHE A 346 19.15 1.90 -17.09
C PHE A 346 19.25 1.68 -18.58
N ARG A 347 19.78 2.64 -19.32
CA ARG A 347 19.85 2.59 -20.79
C ARG A 347 20.63 1.37 -21.27
N GLY A 348 20.07 0.62 -22.19
CA GLY A 348 20.63 -0.62 -22.73
C GLY A 348 20.45 -1.84 -21.81
N GLN A 349 19.76 -1.70 -20.67
CA GLN A 349 19.50 -2.77 -19.71
C GLN A 349 18.01 -2.98 -19.42
N LEU A 350 17.12 -2.17 -20.02
CA LEU A 350 15.70 -2.16 -19.65
C LEU A 350 15.01 -3.50 -19.89
N VAL A 351 15.26 -4.16 -21.02
CA VAL A 351 14.70 -5.49 -21.31
C VAL A 351 15.20 -6.52 -20.31
N THR A 352 16.49 -6.54 -20.02
CA THR A 352 17.08 -7.46 -19.04
C THR A 352 16.49 -7.26 -17.64
N LEU A 353 16.29 -6.02 -17.23
CA LEU A 353 15.67 -5.68 -15.94
C LEU A 353 14.17 -6.01 -15.93
N ALA A 354 13.46 -5.75 -17.03
CA ALA A 354 12.04 -6.05 -17.16
C ALA A 354 11.75 -7.56 -17.11
N LEU A 355 12.69 -8.39 -17.55
CA LEU A 355 12.61 -9.86 -17.48
C LEU A 355 12.99 -10.43 -16.09
N HIS A 356 13.56 -9.62 -15.20
CA HIS A 356 13.98 -10.11 -13.89
C HIS A 356 12.82 -10.04 -12.88
N PRO A 357 12.59 -11.09 -12.04
CA PRO A 357 11.43 -11.17 -11.14
C PRO A 357 11.33 -10.04 -10.11
N ILE A 358 12.44 -9.40 -9.76
CA ILE A 358 12.48 -8.25 -8.83
C ILE A 358 12.67 -6.95 -9.59
N ALA A 359 13.64 -6.87 -10.50
CA ALA A 359 13.99 -5.61 -11.16
C ALA A 359 12.90 -5.07 -12.12
N ASN A 360 11.91 -5.88 -12.49
CA ASN A 360 10.76 -5.40 -13.26
C ASN A 360 9.96 -4.30 -12.52
N PHE A 361 9.91 -4.31 -11.18
CA PHE A 361 9.24 -3.27 -10.40
C PHE A 361 9.91 -1.90 -10.50
N PRO A 362 11.25 -1.76 -10.32
CA PRO A 362 11.97 -0.55 -10.68
C PRO A 362 11.72 -0.05 -12.11
N VAL A 363 11.61 -0.94 -13.11
CA VAL A 363 11.28 -0.55 -14.50
C VAL A 363 9.86 0.02 -14.59
N GLN A 364 8.89 -0.56 -13.90
CA GLN A 364 7.54 0.01 -13.80
C GLN A 364 7.56 1.42 -13.19
N ARG A 365 8.34 1.64 -12.12
CA ARG A 365 8.49 2.96 -11.51
C ARG A 365 9.17 3.96 -12.43
N LEU A 366 10.19 3.50 -13.16
CA LEU A 366 10.88 4.32 -14.17
C LEU A 366 9.87 4.82 -15.23
N LEU A 367 9.04 3.93 -15.78
CA LEU A 367 8.00 4.27 -16.75
C LEU A 367 6.98 5.27 -16.19
N ALA A 368 6.50 5.05 -14.95
CA ALA A 368 5.54 5.94 -14.30
C ALA A 368 6.09 7.37 -14.08
N ALA A 369 7.40 7.46 -13.74
CA ALA A 369 8.08 8.70 -13.36
C ALA A 369 8.71 9.46 -14.52
N VAL A 370 8.66 8.94 -15.77
CA VAL A 370 9.26 9.61 -16.93
C VAL A 370 8.79 11.06 -17.03
N PRO A 371 9.73 12.05 -17.07
CA PRO A 371 9.36 13.46 -16.96
C PRO A 371 8.94 14.13 -18.27
N ASN A 372 9.21 13.51 -19.44
CA ASN A 372 8.90 14.09 -20.73
C ASN A 372 8.81 13.05 -21.87
N GLN A 373 8.13 13.43 -22.95
CA GLN A 373 7.90 12.61 -24.16
C GLN A 373 9.19 12.11 -24.82
N LYS A 374 10.20 12.97 -24.98
CA LYS A 374 11.46 12.59 -25.68
C LYS A 374 12.20 11.45 -24.97
N LEU A 375 12.17 11.44 -23.65
CA LEU A 375 12.79 10.39 -22.85
C LEU A 375 11.92 9.13 -22.85
N PHE A 376 10.60 9.31 -22.78
CA PHE A 376 9.65 8.20 -22.88
C PHE A 376 9.84 7.41 -24.19
N VAL A 377 9.92 8.10 -25.33
CA VAL A 377 10.13 7.46 -26.64
C VAL A 377 11.39 6.56 -26.62
N LYS A 378 12.50 7.02 -26.04
CA LYS A 378 13.73 6.22 -25.95
C LYS A 378 13.58 4.97 -25.07
N ILE A 379 12.86 5.11 -23.95
CA ILE A 379 12.56 3.99 -23.04
C ILE A 379 11.62 3.01 -23.73
N PHE A 380 10.62 3.51 -24.42
CA PHE A 380 9.67 2.71 -25.19
C PHE A 380 10.38 1.91 -26.27
N ASP A 381 11.20 2.57 -27.10
CA ASP A 381 11.89 1.93 -28.23
C ASP A 381 12.75 0.74 -27.75
N GLU A 382 13.45 0.88 -26.59
CA GLU A 382 14.23 -0.20 -26.01
C GLU A 382 13.34 -1.34 -25.45
N LEU A 383 12.26 -1.02 -24.73
CA LEU A 383 11.39 -2.03 -24.13
C LEU A 383 10.54 -2.79 -25.16
N SER A 384 10.18 -2.12 -26.26
CA SER A 384 9.35 -2.74 -27.31
C SER A 384 10.04 -3.91 -28.01
N GLU A 385 11.37 -3.93 -28.06
CA GLU A 385 12.16 -5.02 -28.62
C GLU A 385 12.00 -6.33 -27.81
N GLY A 386 11.75 -6.23 -26.50
CA GLY A 386 11.59 -7.38 -25.59
C GLY A 386 10.15 -7.66 -25.15
N LEU A 387 9.15 -7.00 -25.73
CA LEU A 387 7.77 -7.01 -25.23
C LEU A 387 7.17 -8.41 -25.14
N GLU A 388 7.35 -9.25 -26.16
CA GLU A 388 6.86 -10.63 -26.18
C GLU A 388 7.52 -11.49 -25.08
N ALA A 389 8.84 -11.34 -24.89
CA ALA A 389 9.57 -12.03 -23.82
C ALA A 389 9.09 -11.59 -22.42
N ILE A 390 8.80 -10.29 -22.23
CA ILE A 390 8.26 -9.74 -20.98
C ILE A 390 6.86 -10.31 -20.69
N LEU A 391 6.02 -10.42 -21.71
CA LEU A 391 4.71 -11.09 -21.61
C LEU A 391 4.86 -12.56 -21.25
N ALA A 392 5.75 -13.28 -21.92
CA ALA A 392 6.02 -14.70 -21.64
C ALA A 392 6.57 -14.95 -20.23
N ALA A 393 7.37 -14.00 -19.70
CA ALA A 393 7.86 -14.03 -18.32
C ALA A 393 6.77 -13.72 -17.28
N GLY A 394 5.57 -13.31 -17.68
CA GLY A 394 4.46 -12.97 -16.78
C GLY A 394 4.59 -11.61 -16.10
N HIS A 395 5.49 -10.74 -16.53
CA HIS A 395 5.73 -9.43 -15.92
C HIS A 395 4.76 -8.36 -16.46
N MET A 396 3.46 -8.66 -16.34
CA MET A 396 2.36 -7.86 -16.89
C MET A 396 2.32 -6.42 -16.38
N GLY A 397 2.82 -6.16 -15.17
CA GLY A 397 2.90 -4.82 -14.63
C GLY A 397 3.72 -3.85 -15.49
N VAL A 398 4.79 -4.34 -16.14
CA VAL A 398 5.60 -3.54 -17.08
C VAL A 398 4.78 -3.15 -18.30
N ILE A 399 4.01 -4.08 -18.86
CA ILE A 399 3.18 -3.86 -20.05
C ILE A 399 2.05 -2.86 -19.77
N VAL A 400 1.38 -3.04 -18.63
CA VAL A 400 0.32 -2.11 -18.19
C VAL A 400 0.88 -0.70 -17.99
N GLN A 401 2.03 -0.59 -17.30
CA GLN A 401 2.66 0.71 -17.06
C GLN A 401 3.16 1.37 -18.36
N LEU A 402 3.63 0.56 -19.32
CA LEU A 402 4.01 1.05 -20.64
C LEU A 402 2.78 1.63 -21.39
N ALA A 403 1.63 0.92 -21.34
CA ALA A 403 0.39 1.38 -21.93
C ALA A 403 -0.13 2.67 -21.26
N GLU A 404 -0.10 2.75 -19.93
CA GLU A 404 -0.44 3.96 -19.18
C GLU A 404 0.46 5.14 -19.55
N SER A 405 1.77 4.87 -19.72
CA SER A 405 2.74 5.89 -20.12
C SER A 405 2.52 6.36 -21.56
N CYS A 406 2.10 5.48 -22.48
CA CYS A 406 1.66 5.87 -23.83
C CYS A 406 0.47 6.83 -23.78
N VAL A 407 -0.50 6.60 -22.90
CA VAL A 407 -1.63 7.52 -22.68
C VAL A 407 -1.15 8.84 -22.09
N LYS A 408 -0.34 8.79 -21.02
CA LYS A 408 0.18 9.98 -20.32
C LYS A 408 0.95 10.92 -21.23
N HIS A 409 1.78 10.37 -22.12
CA HIS A 409 2.64 11.16 -23.00
C HIS A 409 2.05 11.42 -24.39
N GLY A 410 0.98 10.72 -24.77
CA GLY A 410 0.36 10.82 -26.10
C GLY A 410 1.21 10.24 -27.23
N GLU A 411 2.20 9.39 -26.89
CA GLU A 411 3.22 8.88 -27.82
C GLU A 411 3.18 7.36 -27.92
N ARG A 412 3.60 6.82 -29.06
CA ARG A 412 3.82 5.37 -29.29
C ARG A 412 2.59 4.47 -29.08
N GLN A 413 1.37 5.03 -29.12
CA GLN A 413 0.14 4.26 -28.89
C GLN A 413 -0.11 3.24 -29.99
N ARG A 414 0.10 3.63 -31.25
CA ARG A 414 -0.09 2.75 -32.41
C ARG A 414 0.94 1.63 -32.42
N GLU A 415 2.19 1.97 -32.17
CA GLU A 415 3.30 1.03 -32.12
C GLU A 415 3.09 -0.01 -31.01
N LEU A 416 2.69 0.44 -29.80
CA LEU A 416 2.40 -0.49 -28.70
C LEU A 416 1.25 -1.43 -29.06
N LEU A 417 0.15 -0.92 -29.62
CA LEU A 417 -0.97 -1.78 -30.03
C LEU A 417 -0.53 -2.81 -31.08
N GLN A 418 0.31 -2.42 -32.05
CA GLN A 418 0.84 -3.33 -33.04
C GLN A 418 1.74 -4.41 -32.41
N CYS A 419 2.65 -4.03 -31.50
CA CYS A 419 3.48 -5.01 -30.78
C CYS A 419 2.64 -5.98 -29.96
N LEU A 420 1.58 -5.49 -29.28
CA LEU A 420 0.67 -6.36 -28.52
C LEU A 420 -0.09 -7.32 -29.43
N LEU A 421 -0.62 -6.85 -30.57
CA LEU A 421 -1.29 -7.71 -31.54
C LEU A 421 -0.37 -8.82 -32.07
N GLN A 422 0.91 -8.51 -32.28
CA GLN A 422 1.92 -9.50 -32.65
C GLN A 422 2.20 -10.51 -31.52
N ALA A 423 2.49 -10.01 -30.32
CA ALA A 423 2.81 -10.83 -29.16
C ALA A 423 1.66 -11.75 -28.70
N PHE A 424 0.41 -11.36 -28.95
CA PHE A 424 -0.77 -12.19 -28.72
C PHE A 424 -1.16 -13.04 -29.92
N HIS A 425 -0.38 -13.06 -30.99
CA HIS A 425 -0.59 -13.81 -32.24
C HIS A 425 -1.92 -13.53 -32.93
N CYS A 426 -2.40 -12.29 -32.79
CA CYS A 426 -3.63 -11.84 -33.42
C CYS A 426 -3.43 -10.72 -34.46
N ALA A 427 -2.19 -10.49 -34.91
CA ALA A 427 -1.89 -9.54 -35.97
C ALA A 427 -2.29 -10.04 -37.36
N ASP A 428 -2.11 -11.31 -37.64
CA ASP A 428 -2.41 -11.98 -38.89
C ASP A 428 -3.22 -13.27 -38.71
N PRO A 429 -4.21 -13.53 -39.54
CA PRO A 429 -4.79 -12.67 -40.58
C PRO A 429 -5.51 -11.46 -39.95
N PRO A 430 -5.80 -10.38 -40.73
CA PRO A 430 -6.44 -9.16 -40.22
C PRO A 430 -7.76 -9.38 -39.47
N SER A 431 -8.49 -10.46 -39.75
CA SER A 431 -9.72 -10.86 -39.06
C SER A 431 -9.47 -11.17 -37.57
N ARG A 432 -8.30 -11.70 -37.18
CA ARG A 432 -7.94 -11.97 -35.79
C ARG A 432 -7.84 -10.70 -34.94
N LYS A 433 -7.50 -9.55 -35.52
CA LYS A 433 -7.48 -8.25 -34.83
C LYS A 433 -8.83 -7.91 -34.23
N LEU A 434 -9.92 -8.34 -34.85
CA LEU A 434 -11.28 -8.09 -34.41
C LEU A 434 -11.72 -9.00 -33.24
N SER A 435 -10.88 -9.96 -32.86
CA SER A 435 -11.07 -10.86 -31.71
C SER A 435 -10.01 -10.68 -30.61
N CYS A 436 -9.32 -9.54 -30.55
CA CYS A 436 -8.22 -9.30 -29.62
C CYS A 436 -8.66 -9.07 -28.14
N ALA A 437 -9.88 -8.60 -27.89
CA ALA A 437 -10.31 -8.23 -26.53
C ALA A 437 -10.26 -9.38 -25.52
N PRO A 438 -10.76 -10.59 -25.81
CA PRO A 438 -10.60 -11.73 -24.90
C PRO A 438 -9.14 -12.06 -24.61
N LEU A 439 -8.25 -11.97 -25.61
CA LEU A 439 -6.82 -12.26 -25.46
C LEU A 439 -6.16 -11.27 -24.48
N PHE A 440 -6.44 -9.99 -24.63
CA PHE A 440 -5.91 -8.96 -23.73
C PHE A 440 -6.51 -9.04 -22.32
N LEU A 441 -7.78 -9.43 -22.19
CA LEU A 441 -8.46 -9.59 -20.90
C LEU A 441 -7.94 -10.80 -20.11
N THR A 442 -7.59 -11.89 -20.81
CA THR A 442 -7.12 -13.14 -20.21
C THR A 442 -5.60 -13.27 -20.21
N LEU A 443 -4.90 -12.41 -20.96
CA LEU A 443 -3.47 -12.44 -21.21
C LEU A 443 -2.99 -13.76 -21.83
N LEU A 444 -3.81 -14.38 -22.67
CA LEU A 444 -3.52 -15.61 -23.39
C LEU A 444 -3.28 -15.33 -24.87
N ALA A 445 -2.29 -16.00 -25.47
CA ALA A 445 -2.07 -15.97 -26.91
C ALA A 445 -3.27 -16.60 -27.66
N HIS A 446 -3.45 -16.22 -28.92
CA HIS A 446 -4.59 -16.64 -29.73
C HIS A 446 -4.77 -18.17 -29.78
N GLU A 447 -3.69 -18.89 -29.96
CA GLU A 447 -3.70 -20.35 -30.06
C GLU A 447 -4.07 -21.06 -28.76
N VAL A 448 -3.80 -20.37 -27.61
CA VAL A 448 -4.13 -20.91 -26.28
C VAL A 448 -5.59 -20.63 -25.93
N TYR A 449 -6.06 -19.42 -26.26
CA TYR A 449 -7.45 -19.03 -25.95
C TYR A 449 -8.47 -19.73 -26.85
N TYR A 450 -8.20 -19.76 -28.16
CA TYR A 450 -9.07 -20.36 -29.19
C TYR A 450 -8.62 -21.77 -29.58
N GLN A 451 -8.16 -22.59 -28.63
CA GLN A 451 -7.79 -24.00 -28.94
C GLN A 451 -8.96 -24.71 -29.60
N PRO A 452 -8.76 -25.40 -30.75
CA PRO A 452 -9.76 -26.31 -31.26
C PRO A 452 -9.97 -27.43 -30.24
N GLU A 453 -11.19 -27.66 -29.82
CA GLU A 453 -11.55 -28.86 -29.06
C GLU A 453 -11.17 -30.10 -29.88
N LYS A 454 -10.82 -31.21 -29.18
CA LYS A 454 -10.29 -32.45 -29.75
C LYS A 454 -11.05 -32.90 -31.01
N PRO A 455 -10.36 -33.41 -32.03
CA PRO A 455 -11.01 -33.91 -33.24
C PRO A 455 -11.96 -35.08 -32.90
N GLY A 456 -13.27 -34.85 -33.02
CA GLY A 456 -14.31 -35.87 -32.78
C GLY A 456 -15.65 -35.33 -32.26
N GLY A 457 -15.80 -34.05 -31.97
CA GLY A 457 -17.09 -33.42 -31.64
C GLY A 457 -17.64 -32.64 -32.82
N ASP A 458 -18.95 -32.72 -33.06
CA ASP A 458 -19.65 -31.98 -34.09
C ASP A 458 -19.29 -30.50 -34.08
N VAL A 459 -18.98 -29.99 -35.28
CA VAL A 459 -18.55 -28.60 -35.53
C VAL A 459 -19.75 -27.62 -35.38
N GLU A 460 -20.28 -27.49 -34.20
CA GLU A 460 -20.90 -26.22 -33.80
C GLU A 460 -19.79 -25.39 -33.17
N GLN A 461 -19.46 -24.25 -33.79
CA GLN A 461 -18.56 -23.22 -33.23
C GLN A 461 -19.18 -22.68 -31.95
N SER A 462 -19.21 -23.46 -30.88
CA SER A 462 -19.56 -22.98 -29.54
C SER A 462 -18.40 -22.08 -29.08
N GLN A 463 -18.57 -20.79 -29.26
CA GLN A 463 -17.66 -19.78 -28.68
C GLN A 463 -17.56 -20.07 -27.18
N LYS A 464 -16.37 -20.49 -26.74
CA LYS A 464 -16.09 -20.70 -25.33
C LYS A 464 -16.42 -19.41 -24.59
N PRO A 465 -17.26 -19.45 -23.53
CA PRO A 465 -17.61 -18.25 -22.79
C PRO A 465 -16.36 -17.57 -22.21
N LEU A 466 -16.38 -16.26 -22.15
CA LEU A 466 -15.29 -15.46 -21.60
C LEU A 466 -14.97 -15.92 -20.17
N SER A 467 -13.77 -16.45 -19.97
CA SER A 467 -13.34 -17.02 -18.69
C SER A 467 -11.88 -16.68 -18.43
N GLY A 468 -11.46 -16.68 -17.15
CA GLY A 468 -10.07 -16.42 -16.79
C GLY A 468 -9.67 -14.95 -16.91
N LEU A 469 -10.60 -14.02 -16.65
CA LEU A 469 -10.29 -12.60 -16.58
C LEU A 469 -9.23 -12.34 -15.51
N VAL A 470 -8.18 -11.59 -15.85
CA VAL A 470 -7.10 -11.25 -14.95
C VAL A 470 -7.00 -9.75 -14.73
N TYR A 471 -6.59 -9.36 -13.52
CA TYR A 471 -6.47 -7.95 -13.13
C TYR A 471 -5.63 -7.11 -14.11
N HIS A 472 -4.44 -7.58 -14.46
CA HIS A 472 -3.55 -6.85 -15.38
C HIS A 472 -4.14 -6.77 -16.81
N GLY A 473 -4.87 -7.78 -17.25
CA GLY A 473 -5.58 -7.75 -18.54
C GLY A 473 -6.66 -6.67 -18.55
N SER A 474 -7.43 -6.56 -17.47
CA SER A 474 -8.39 -5.47 -17.30
C SER A 474 -7.71 -4.09 -17.34
N CYS A 475 -6.61 -3.89 -16.58
CA CYS A 475 -5.86 -2.64 -16.59
C CYS A 475 -5.30 -2.30 -17.98
N LEU A 476 -4.77 -3.30 -18.69
CA LEU A 476 -4.28 -3.13 -20.05
C LEU A 476 -5.39 -2.65 -20.98
N VAL A 477 -6.53 -3.34 -21.00
CA VAL A 477 -7.68 -2.97 -21.86
C VAL A 477 -8.21 -1.58 -21.51
N GLN A 478 -8.29 -1.21 -20.23
CA GLN A 478 -8.66 0.14 -19.81
C GLN A 478 -7.71 1.20 -20.35
N SER A 479 -6.41 0.94 -20.37
CA SER A 479 -5.41 1.86 -20.93
C SER A 479 -5.50 1.96 -22.44
N LEU A 480 -5.65 0.83 -23.15
CA LEU A 480 -5.80 0.77 -24.59
C LEU A 480 -7.09 1.44 -25.10
N LEU A 481 -8.18 1.40 -24.32
CA LEU A 481 -9.42 2.11 -24.63
C LEU A 481 -9.26 3.65 -24.61
N ARG A 482 -8.23 4.16 -23.94
CA ARG A 482 -7.90 5.59 -23.90
C ARG A 482 -6.97 6.02 -25.04
N PHE A 483 -6.53 5.11 -25.89
CA PHE A 483 -5.70 5.44 -27.05
C PHE A 483 -6.49 6.24 -28.08
N SER A 484 -5.82 7.10 -28.82
CA SER A 484 -6.41 7.92 -29.89
C SER A 484 -7.05 7.07 -31.00
N ASP A 485 -6.42 5.94 -31.34
CA ASP A 485 -6.98 4.91 -32.22
C ASP A 485 -7.14 3.61 -31.45
N ASN A 486 -8.35 3.39 -30.96
CA ASN A 486 -8.77 2.17 -30.25
C ASN A 486 -9.83 1.36 -31.05
N SER A 487 -9.99 1.65 -32.33
CA SER A 487 -11.06 1.15 -33.18
C SER A 487 -11.15 -0.38 -33.23
N ALA A 488 -10.01 -1.06 -33.36
CA ALA A 488 -9.94 -2.53 -33.38
C ALA A 488 -10.41 -3.14 -32.05
N LEU A 489 -9.97 -2.59 -30.92
CA LEU A 489 -10.35 -3.04 -29.59
C LEU A 489 -11.83 -2.77 -29.31
N LEU A 490 -12.34 -1.58 -29.64
CA LEU A 490 -13.76 -1.25 -29.54
C LEU A 490 -14.61 -2.19 -30.40
N HIS A 491 -14.17 -2.52 -31.61
CA HIS A 491 -14.85 -3.48 -32.45
C HIS A 491 -14.89 -4.85 -31.76
N SER A 492 -13.76 -5.34 -31.28
CA SER A 492 -13.64 -6.64 -30.59
C SER A 492 -14.55 -6.71 -29.35
N LEU A 493 -14.55 -5.69 -28.49
CA LEU A 493 -15.41 -5.64 -27.29
C LEU A 493 -16.90 -5.59 -27.66
N ARG A 494 -17.26 -4.87 -28.71
CA ARG A 494 -18.65 -4.79 -29.20
C ARG A 494 -19.11 -6.08 -29.87
N SER A 495 -18.20 -6.90 -30.38
CA SER A 495 -18.51 -8.21 -31.00
C SER A 495 -18.81 -9.29 -29.98
N LEU A 496 -18.36 -9.11 -28.71
CA LEU A 496 -18.60 -10.09 -27.66
C LEU A 496 -20.11 -10.41 -27.54
N PRO A 497 -20.52 -11.68 -27.34
CA PRO A 497 -21.91 -12.04 -27.06
C PRO A 497 -22.43 -11.40 -25.77
N ALA A 498 -23.74 -11.35 -25.61
CA ALA A 498 -24.36 -10.75 -24.41
C ALA A 498 -23.93 -11.47 -23.12
N SER A 499 -23.80 -12.80 -23.17
CA SER A 499 -23.26 -13.62 -22.08
C SER A 499 -21.86 -13.19 -21.62
N ASP A 500 -20.96 -12.91 -22.55
CA ASP A 500 -19.60 -12.51 -22.24
C ASP A 500 -19.53 -11.08 -21.69
N LEU A 501 -20.37 -10.18 -22.23
CA LEU A 501 -20.50 -8.84 -21.67
C LEU A 501 -21.07 -8.86 -20.24
N LEU A 502 -21.97 -9.79 -19.95
CA LEU A 502 -22.51 -10.01 -18.62
C LEU A 502 -21.43 -10.55 -17.66
N ILE A 503 -20.64 -11.53 -18.10
CA ILE A 503 -19.48 -12.03 -17.34
C ILE A 503 -18.51 -10.89 -17.06
N LEU A 504 -18.16 -10.11 -18.09
CA LEU A 504 -17.24 -8.95 -17.95
C LEU A 504 -17.79 -7.91 -16.97
N ALA A 505 -19.07 -7.58 -17.05
CA ALA A 505 -19.71 -6.59 -16.18
C ALA A 505 -19.84 -7.07 -14.72
N SER A 506 -19.99 -8.38 -14.50
CA SER A 506 -20.17 -8.99 -13.18
C SER A 506 -18.85 -9.37 -12.50
N ASP A 507 -17.73 -9.38 -13.23
CA ASP A 507 -16.40 -9.66 -12.69
C ASP A 507 -15.80 -8.46 -11.96
N GLN A 508 -15.02 -8.72 -10.92
CA GLN A 508 -14.37 -7.66 -10.11
C GLN A 508 -13.47 -6.75 -10.94
N SER A 509 -12.67 -7.31 -11.84
CA SER A 509 -11.72 -6.58 -12.69
C SER A 509 -12.40 -6.11 -13.98
N GLY A 510 -13.27 -6.95 -14.56
CA GLY A 510 -13.98 -6.69 -15.80
C GLY A 510 -14.97 -5.53 -15.70
N SER A 511 -15.59 -5.31 -14.53
CA SER A 511 -16.53 -4.19 -14.32
C SER A 511 -15.90 -2.83 -14.63
N HIS A 512 -14.61 -2.63 -14.30
CA HIS A 512 -13.89 -1.40 -14.60
C HIS A 512 -13.65 -1.20 -16.10
N VAL A 513 -13.48 -2.29 -16.86
CA VAL A 513 -13.42 -2.22 -18.33
C VAL A 513 -14.74 -1.72 -18.89
N MET A 514 -15.86 -2.20 -18.37
CA MET A 514 -17.19 -1.74 -18.79
C MET A 514 -17.39 -0.24 -18.52
N GLU A 515 -16.91 0.28 -17.40
CA GLU A 515 -16.99 1.71 -17.07
C GLU A 515 -16.21 2.55 -18.11
N VAL A 516 -14.97 2.16 -18.46
CA VAL A 516 -14.16 2.85 -19.45
C VAL A 516 -14.73 2.69 -20.86
N LEU A 517 -15.25 1.50 -21.19
CA LEU A 517 -15.91 1.25 -22.48
C LEU A 517 -17.09 2.20 -22.69
N MET A 518 -17.92 2.41 -21.67
CA MET A 518 -19.05 3.35 -21.73
C MET A 518 -18.65 4.78 -22.09
N THR A 519 -17.50 5.24 -21.57
CA THR A 519 -16.98 6.57 -21.88
C THR A 519 -16.33 6.66 -23.26
N SER A 520 -15.78 5.55 -23.76
CA SER A 520 -15.11 5.47 -25.06
C SER A 520 -16.07 5.29 -26.25
N LEU A 521 -17.31 4.86 -25.99
CA LEU A 521 -18.32 4.64 -27.02
C LEU A 521 -19.04 5.95 -27.41
N SER A 522 -19.30 6.12 -28.71
CA SER A 522 -20.26 7.12 -29.21
C SER A 522 -21.69 6.80 -28.77
N ASP A 523 -22.61 7.76 -28.87
CA ASP A 523 -24.02 7.55 -28.50
C ASP A 523 -24.64 6.34 -29.22
N LYS A 524 -24.43 6.21 -30.54
CA LYS A 524 -24.85 5.03 -31.32
C LYS A 524 -24.20 3.72 -30.83
N GLY A 525 -22.98 3.81 -30.36
CA GLY A 525 -22.26 2.66 -29.76
C GLY A 525 -22.87 2.24 -28.45
N ARG A 526 -23.19 3.20 -27.58
CA ARG A 526 -23.90 2.97 -26.30
C ARG A 526 -25.29 2.36 -26.53
N ASP A 527 -26.07 2.90 -27.46
CA ASP A 527 -27.40 2.36 -27.78
C ASP A 527 -27.35 0.89 -28.24
N ARG A 528 -26.34 0.52 -29.02
CA ARG A 528 -26.12 -0.89 -29.41
C ARG A 528 -25.77 -1.77 -28.23
N LEU A 529 -24.95 -1.28 -27.30
CA LEU A 529 -24.60 -1.98 -26.07
C LEU A 529 -25.82 -2.20 -25.18
N PHE A 530 -26.67 -1.16 -24.99
CA PHE A 530 -27.95 -1.26 -24.27
C PHE A 530 -28.87 -2.32 -24.87
N LYS A 531 -29.06 -2.28 -26.22
CA LYS A 531 -29.86 -3.29 -26.92
C LYS A 531 -29.34 -4.70 -26.70
N LYS A 532 -28.04 -4.87 -26.63
CA LYS A 532 -27.38 -6.17 -26.44
C LYS A 532 -27.54 -6.71 -25.01
N LEU A 533 -27.55 -5.81 -24.02
CA LEU A 533 -27.74 -6.16 -22.60
C LEU A 533 -29.21 -6.24 -22.19
N LYS A 534 -30.16 -5.91 -23.07
CA LYS A 534 -31.60 -6.06 -22.79
C LYS A 534 -31.92 -7.53 -22.49
N GLY A 535 -32.65 -7.77 -21.42
CA GLY A 535 -32.96 -9.12 -20.88
C GLY A 535 -31.93 -9.63 -19.86
N HIS A 536 -30.91 -8.80 -19.52
CA HIS A 536 -29.86 -9.16 -18.55
C HIS A 536 -29.69 -8.13 -17.42
N TYR A 537 -30.52 -7.07 -17.38
CA TYR A 537 -30.40 -6.02 -16.35
C TYR A 537 -30.71 -6.52 -14.95
N VAL A 538 -31.67 -7.44 -14.82
CA VAL A 538 -31.97 -8.12 -13.56
C VAL A 538 -30.76 -8.89 -13.06
N GLN A 539 -30.09 -9.66 -13.94
CA GLN A 539 -28.91 -10.43 -13.56
C GLN A 539 -27.74 -9.54 -13.17
N LEU A 540 -27.57 -8.40 -13.85
CA LEU A 540 -26.57 -7.38 -13.47
C LEU A 540 -26.88 -6.78 -12.10
N SER A 541 -28.14 -6.45 -11.81
CA SER A 541 -28.54 -5.85 -10.54
C SER A 541 -28.26 -6.77 -9.35
N CYS A 542 -28.39 -8.08 -9.52
CA CYS A 542 -28.13 -9.10 -8.51
C CYS A 542 -26.64 -9.37 -8.28
N SER A 543 -25.76 -8.89 -9.16
CA SER A 543 -24.31 -9.05 -9.04
C SER A 543 -23.68 -7.88 -8.28
N LYS A 544 -22.75 -8.17 -7.35
CA LYS A 544 -22.02 -7.15 -6.56
C LYS A 544 -21.31 -6.10 -7.43
N HIS A 545 -20.70 -6.51 -8.52
CA HIS A 545 -19.98 -5.62 -9.43
C HIS A 545 -20.87 -5.17 -10.59
N GLY A 546 -21.76 -6.04 -11.06
CA GLY A 546 -22.74 -5.74 -12.09
C GLY A 546 -23.71 -4.63 -11.71
N SER A 547 -24.11 -4.53 -10.44
CA SER A 547 -24.98 -3.44 -9.96
C SER A 547 -24.33 -2.06 -10.15
N ARG A 548 -23.03 -1.93 -9.90
CA ARG A 548 -22.27 -0.68 -10.12
C ARG A 548 -22.19 -0.34 -11.61
N VAL A 549 -21.98 -1.35 -12.45
CA VAL A 549 -22.00 -1.17 -13.91
C VAL A 549 -23.39 -0.74 -14.36
N LEU A 550 -24.46 -1.32 -13.80
CA LEU A 550 -25.85 -0.94 -14.09
C LEU A 550 -26.12 0.52 -13.70
N ASP A 551 -25.63 1.00 -12.55
CA ASP A 551 -25.72 2.41 -12.15
C ASP A 551 -25.05 3.34 -13.17
N LYS A 552 -23.89 2.95 -13.71
CA LYS A 552 -23.19 3.70 -14.77
C LYS A 552 -23.96 3.64 -16.10
N LEU A 553 -24.50 2.47 -16.45
CA LEU A 553 -25.35 2.31 -17.63
C LEU A 553 -26.58 3.23 -17.51
N TRP A 554 -27.27 3.21 -16.37
CA TRP A 554 -28.41 4.08 -16.10
C TRP A 554 -28.09 5.57 -16.25
N SER A 555 -26.95 6.00 -15.68
CA SER A 555 -26.51 7.39 -15.73
C SER A 555 -26.22 7.87 -17.16
N ALA A 556 -25.66 6.98 -18.00
CA ALA A 556 -25.29 7.27 -19.39
C ALA A 556 -26.40 6.99 -20.41
N ALA A 557 -27.54 6.40 -19.98
CA ALA A 557 -28.62 5.97 -20.85
C ALA A 557 -29.52 7.13 -21.30
N ALA A 558 -29.92 7.14 -22.57
CA ALA A 558 -31.01 7.96 -23.08
C ALA A 558 -32.36 7.50 -22.51
N LEU A 559 -33.38 8.37 -22.59
CA LEU A 559 -34.70 8.12 -21.98
C LEU A 559 -35.31 6.76 -22.38
N GLY A 560 -35.21 6.37 -23.64
CA GLY A 560 -35.73 5.08 -24.13
C GLY A 560 -34.99 3.87 -23.51
N SER A 561 -33.68 3.96 -23.34
CA SER A 561 -32.88 2.90 -22.69
C SER A 561 -33.16 2.84 -21.19
N ARG A 562 -33.34 3.99 -20.50
CA ARG A 562 -33.76 4.03 -19.08
C ARG A 562 -35.12 3.37 -18.87
N ARG A 563 -36.09 3.64 -19.78
CA ARG A 563 -37.39 3.00 -19.73
C ARG A 563 -37.27 1.47 -19.83
N ALA A 564 -36.49 0.97 -20.79
CA ALA A 564 -36.30 -0.48 -20.95
C ALA A 564 -35.61 -1.13 -19.72
N ILE A 565 -34.66 -0.45 -19.09
CA ILE A 565 -34.02 -0.91 -17.84
C ILE A 565 -35.08 -0.94 -16.71
N ALA A 566 -35.87 0.13 -16.57
CA ALA A 566 -36.89 0.23 -15.52
C ALA A 566 -38.01 -0.81 -15.69
N GLU A 567 -38.46 -1.06 -16.92
CA GLU A 567 -39.47 -2.08 -17.24
C GLU A 567 -38.96 -3.47 -16.82
N GLU A 568 -37.76 -3.86 -17.21
CA GLU A 568 -37.17 -5.17 -16.88
C GLU A 568 -36.95 -5.36 -15.37
N LEU A 569 -36.53 -4.31 -14.65
CA LEU A 569 -36.35 -4.37 -13.19
C LEU A 569 -37.69 -4.35 -12.45
N GLY A 570 -38.73 -3.67 -13.00
CA GLY A 570 -40.07 -3.60 -12.45
C GLY A 570 -40.83 -4.94 -12.54
N GLU A 571 -40.66 -5.68 -13.63
CA GLU A 571 -41.24 -7.03 -13.80
C GLU A 571 -40.75 -8.00 -12.71
N LEU A 572 -39.50 -7.90 -12.27
CA LEU A 572 -38.97 -8.69 -11.16
C LEU A 572 -39.65 -8.34 -9.83
N SER A 573 -39.88 -7.05 -9.56
CA SER A 573 -40.54 -6.59 -8.35
C SER A 573 -42.00 -7.14 -8.26
N LEU A 574 -42.72 -7.15 -9.37
CA LEU A 574 -44.06 -7.71 -9.47
C LEU A 574 -44.08 -9.23 -9.29
N SER A 575 -43.11 -9.94 -9.88
CA SER A 575 -43.04 -11.41 -9.73
C SER A 575 -42.69 -11.84 -8.31
N LEU A 576 -41.83 -11.09 -7.60
CA LEU A 576 -41.49 -11.34 -6.19
C LEU A 576 -42.67 -11.02 -5.25
N SER A 577 -43.50 -10.00 -5.55
CA SER A 577 -44.66 -9.66 -4.76
C SER A 577 -45.85 -10.64 -4.96
N LEU A 578 -45.90 -11.35 -6.08
CA LEU A 578 -46.91 -12.39 -6.35
C LEU A 578 -46.49 -13.78 -5.81
N SER A 579 -45.22 -13.96 -5.43
CA SER A 579 -44.72 -15.22 -4.87
C SER A 579 -44.62 -15.22 -3.34
N GLN A 580 -44.96 -14.12 -2.69
CA GLN A 580 -45.19 -13.99 -1.23
C GLN A 580 -46.70 -14.09 -0.93
#